data_2e99164e7800b0072a536f3290351c05
#
_entry.id   2e99164e7800b0072a536f3290351c05
#
_cell.length_a   1.000
_cell.length_b   1.000
_cell.length_c   1.000
_cell.angle_alpha   90.00
_cell.angle_beta   90.00
_cell.angle_gamma   90.00
#
_symmetry.space_group_name_H-M   'P 1'
#
loop_
_entity.id
_entity.type
_entity.pdbx_description
1 polymer ?
#
loop_
_entity_poly.entity_id
_entity_poly.type
_entity_poly.pdbx_seq_one_letter_code
_entity_poly.pdbx_strand_id
1 'polypeptide(L)'
;MALQLLIGNKNYSSWSMRPWVLMKQLGLPFEEHKLRFDFAPDSPFRRAVAAVSPAGCVPVLVDTADGFAVWDSLAIVEALHERFPAAGVWPSDPQARARARSIVCEIHAGFGALRSHCPMNIEAQLPEVGARVFAEQAEVRLNLQRIEAAWADALRSSGGPYLFGAFSAADAFFAPVCMRVLTYALPVSDTSRRYIDHVKRTPAVAAWITDALAEADFIVEDEPHRQQR
;
A
#
# COMPACT_ATOMS: atom_id res chain seq x y z
N MET A 1 -5.87 20.36 15.71
CA MET A 1 -5.54 20.18 14.27
C MET A 1 -6.00 18.79 13.89
N ALA A 2 -7.00 18.69 13.03
CA ALA A 2 -7.52 17.40 12.60
C ALA A 2 -7.02 17.11 11.18
N LEU A 3 -6.42 15.94 10.98
CA LEU A 3 -6.06 15.45 9.67
C LEU A 3 -7.19 14.58 9.15
N GLN A 4 -7.52 14.73 7.88
CA GLN A 4 -8.46 13.87 7.17
C GLN A 4 -7.71 13.17 6.03
N LEU A 5 -7.84 11.85 5.94
CA LEU A 5 -7.25 11.06 4.87
C LEU A 5 -8.36 10.54 3.94
N LEU A 6 -8.40 11.09 2.72
CA LEU A 6 -9.28 10.60 1.67
C LEU A 6 -8.68 9.35 1.06
N ILE A 7 -9.46 8.28 1.01
CA ILE A 7 -9.06 6.97 0.47
C ILE A 7 -10.10 6.41 -0.48
N GLY A 8 -9.69 5.48 -1.34
CA GLY A 8 -10.62 4.67 -2.15
C GLY A 8 -11.02 3.37 -1.47
N ASN A 9 -11.74 2.51 -2.20
CA ASN A 9 -12.12 1.18 -1.74
C ASN A 9 -10.93 0.38 -1.21
N LYS A 10 -11.05 -0.12 0.01
CA LYS A 10 -9.94 -0.82 0.69
C LYS A 10 -9.56 -2.14 0.02
N ASN A 11 -10.50 -2.78 -0.66
CA ASN A 11 -10.22 -3.99 -1.42
C ASN A 11 -9.20 -3.75 -2.55
N TYR A 12 -9.25 -2.57 -3.20
CA TYR A 12 -8.53 -2.29 -4.44
C TYR A 12 -7.43 -1.24 -4.31
N SER A 13 -7.61 -0.24 -3.44
CA SER A 13 -6.76 0.94 -3.38
C SER A 13 -5.41 0.70 -2.70
N SER A 14 -4.48 0.12 -3.44
CA SER A 14 -3.12 -0.12 -2.94
C SER A 14 -2.35 1.16 -2.59
N TRP A 15 -2.67 2.28 -3.23
CA TRP A 15 -2.07 3.57 -2.93
C TRP A 15 -2.60 4.16 -1.62
N SER A 16 -3.91 4.05 -1.36
CA SER A 16 -4.52 4.50 -0.10
C SER A 16 -4.08 3.65 1.10
N MET A 17 -3.86 2.35 0.90
CA MET A 17 -3.41 1.45 1.95
C MET A 17 -2.11 1.93 2.62
N ARG A 18 -1.16 2.47 1.84
CA ARG A 18 0.16 2.87 2.32
C ARG A 18 0.11 3.90 3.46
N PRO A 19 -0.38 5.14 3.26
CA PRO A 19 -0.44 6.12 4.33
C PRO A 19 -1.44 5.74 5.42
N TRP A 20 -2.54 5.09 5.09
CA TRP A 20 -3.53 4.68 6.07
C TRP A 20 -2.95 3.70 7.10
N VAL A 21 -2.30 2.63 6.61
CA VAL A 21 -1.68 1.62 7.47
C VAL A 21 -0.55 2.24 8.31
N LEU A 22 0.24 3.13 7.72
CA LEU A 22 1.29 3.84 8.43
C LEU A 22 0.72 4.68 9.57
N MET A 23 -0.23 5.56 9.28
CA MET A 23 -0.84 6.44 10.28
C MET A 23 -1.51 5.64 11.40
N LYS A 24 -2.27 4.61 11.04
CA LYS A 24 -2.95 3.74 12.00
C LYS A 24 -1.99 2.99 12.90
N GLN A 25 -0.90 2.42 12.34
CA GLN A 25 0.08 1.66 13.10
C GLN A 25 0.91 2.53 14.04
N LEU A 26 1.22 3.76 13.63
CA LEU A 26 1.97 4.70 14.44
C LEU A 26 1.10 5.51 15.41
N GLY A 27 -0.21 5.26 15.45
CA GLY A 27 -1.15 5.98 16.33
C GLY A 27 -1.29 7.47 15.99
N LEU A 28 -1.03 7.86 14.74
CA LEU A 28 -1.21 9.24 14.31
C LEU A 28 -2.71 9.55 14.17
N PRO A 29 -3.17 10.69 14.71
CA PRO A 29 -4.60 11.02 14.67
C PRO A 29 -5.03 11.45 13.27
N PHE A 30 -6.06 10.83 12.73
CA PHE A 30 -6.72 11.23 11.49
C PHE A 30 -8.16 10.73 11.43
N GLU A 31 -8.96 11.40 10.65
CA GLU A 31 -10.30 11.00 10.24
C GLU A 31 -10.21 10.31 8.86
N GLU A 32 -10.79 9.13 8.74
CA GLU A 32 -10.90 8.42 7.46
C GLU A 32 -12.08 8.98 6.67
N HIS A 33 -11.84 9.37 5.42
CA HIS A 33 -12.89 9.70 4.46
C HIS A 33 -12.82 8.76 3.27
N LYS A 34 -13.63 7.69 3.31
CA LYS A 34 -13.68 6.70 2.24
C LYS A 34 -14.60 7.15 1.11
N LEU A 35 -14.06 7.16 -0.11
CA LEU A 35 -14.76 7.43 -1.35
C LEU A 35 -14.90 6.11 -2.14
N ARG A 36 -16.11 5.72 -2.48
CA ARG A 36 -16.33 4.59 -3.38
C ARG A 36 -15.79 4.92 -4.77
N PHE A 37 -15.00 4.04 -5.36
CA PHE A 37 -14.53 4.21 -6.73
C PHE A 37 -15.70 4.25 -7.71
N ASP A 38 -15.68 5.28 -8.53
CA ASP A 38 -16.59 5.49 -9.65
C ASP A 38 -15.82 6.32 -10.68
N PHE A 39 -15.42 5.66 -11.76
CA PHE A 39 -14.56 6.26 -12.78
C PHE A 39 -15.35 6.97 -13.90
N ALA A 40 -16.68 7.00 -13.82
CA ALA A 40 -17.50 7.73 -14.77
C ALA A 40 -17.15 9.23 -14.76
N PRO A 41 -17.24 9.93 -15.90
CA PRO A 41 -17.11 11.37 -15.93
C PRO A 41 -18.08 12.04 -14.94
N ASP A 42 -17.58 13.05 -14.20
CA ASP A 42 -18.37 13.83 -13.24
C ASP A 42 -19.03 13.01 -12.10
N SER A 43 -18.50 11.82 -11.81
CA SER A 43 -18.95 11.01 -10.70
C SER A 43 -18.76 11.71 -9.35
N PRO A 44 -19.48 11.29 -8.28
CA PRO A 44 -19.25 11.79 -6.92
C PRO A 44 -17.79 11.61 -6.48
N PHE A 45 -17.17 10.48 -6.83
CA PHE A 45 -15.76 10.21 -6.56
C PHE A 45 -14.86 11.28 -7.20
N ARG A 46 -15.00 11.48 -8.52
CA ARG A 46 -14.15 12.45 -9.24
C ARG A 46 -14.33 13.88 -8.73
N ARG A 47 -15.58 14.29 -8.47
CA ARG A 47 -15.85 15.64 -7.90
C ARG A 47 -15.23 15.80 -6.52
N ALA A 48 -15.38 14.81 -5.64
CA ALA A 48 -14.83 14.87 -4.30
C ALA A 48 -13.29 14.96 -4.29
N VAL A 49 -12.61 14.17 -5.13
CA VAL A 49 -11.16 14.22 -5.23
C VAL A 49 -10.69 15.52 -5.88
N ALA A 50 -11.33 15.97 -6.96
CA ALA A 50 -10.97 17.22 -7.66
C ALA A 50 -11.12 18.46 -6.76
N ALA A 51 -12.00 18.42 -5.78
CA ALA A 51 -12.16 19.53 -4.82
C ALA A 51 -10.94 19.76 -3.92
N VAL A 52 -10.09 18.73 -3.73
CA VAL A 52 -8.95 18.78 -2.81
C VAL A 52 -7.60 18.45 -3.48
N SER A 53 -7.59 17.89 -4.67
CA SER A 53 -6.36 17.49 -5.36
C SER A 53 -6.46 17.63 -6.87
N PRO A 54 -5.53 18.37 -7.51
CA PRO A 54 -5.49 18.48 -8.97
C PRO A 54 -5.07 17.18 -9.67
N ALA A 55 -4.51 16.21 -8.92
CA ALA A 55 -4.08 14.92 -9.47
C ALA A 55 -5.26 13.97 -9.77
N GLY A 56 -6.45 14.24 -9.22
CA GLY A 56 -7.64 13.43 -9.46
C GLY A 56 -7.56 12.00 -8.92
N CYS A 57 -6.67 11.74 -7.96
CA CYS A 57 -6.40 10.40 -7.42
C CYS A 57 -6.37 10.43 -5.89
N VAL A 58 -6.69 9.29 -5.27
CA VAL A 58 -6.47 9.03 -3.85
C VAL A 58 -5.17 8.25 -3.65
N PRO A 59 -4.48 8.35 -2.48
CA PRO A 59 -4.90 9.09 -1.27
C PRO A 59 -4.64 10.59 -1.33
N VAL A 60 -5.39 11.35 -0.54
CA VAL A 60 -5.14 12.77 -0.26
C VAL A 60 -5.22 13.01 1.24
N LEU A 61 -4.19 13.63 1.82
CA LEU A 61 -4.19 14.07 3.21
C LEU A 61 -4.55 15.55 3.27
N VAL A 62 -5.57 15.89 4.05
CA VAL A 62 -6.05 17.27 4.21
C VAL A 62 -5.89 17.70 5.67
N ASP A 63 -5.25 18.84 5.92
CA ASP A 63 -5.34 19.51 7.21
C ASP A 63 -6.66 20.30 7.23
N THR A 64 -7.58 19.90 8.09
CA THR A 64 -8.91 20.52 8.16
C THR A 64 -8.91 21.90 8.82
N ALA A 65 -7.78 22.34 9.38
CA ALA A 65 -7.68 23.65 10.00
C ALA A 65 -7.56 24.79 8.97
N ASP A 66 -6.90 24.54 7.85
CA ASP A 66 -6.63 25.54 6.81
C ASP A 66 -6.97 25.03 5.40
N GLY A 67 -7.37 23.77 5.26
CA GLY A 67 -7.70 23.13 3.99
C GLY A 67 -6.45 22.73 3.15
N PHE A 68 -5.24 22.80 3.74
CA PHE A 68 -4.03 22.41 3.01
C PHE A 68 -4.04 20.92 2.71
N ALA A 69 -3.88 20.59 1.43
CA ALA A 69 -3.93 19.21 0.95
C ALA A 69 -2.57 18.75 0.42
N VAL A 70 -2.20 17.54 0.77
CA VAL A 70 -1.03 16.82 0.27
C VAL A 70 -1.50 15.57 -0.47
N TRP A 71 -1.10 15.39 -1.69
CA TRP A 71 -1.41 14.21 -2.51
C TRP A 71 -0.15 13.50 -2.95
N ASP A 72 -0.32 12.27 -3.45
CA ASP A 72 0.68 11.23 -3.60
C ASP A 72 1.09 10.59 -2.27
N SER A 73 1.08 9.25 -2.25
CA SER A 73 1.34 8.47 -1.03
C SER A 73 2.72 8.71 -0.42
N LEU A 74 3.75 8.99 -1.24
CA LEU A 74 5.10 9.25 -0.74
C LEU A 74 5.22 10.67 -0.18
N ALA A 75 4.64 11.67 -0.85
CA ALA A 75 4.59 13.04 -0.35
C ALA A 75 3.84 13.13 0.99
N ILE A 76 2.72 12.39 1.12
CA ILE A 76 1.99 12.28 2.39
C ILE A 76 2.89 11.74 3.49
N VAL A 77 3.65 10.67 3.22
CA VAL A 77 4.53 10.06 4.22
C VAL A 77 5.66 11.00 4.63
N GLU A 78 6.24 11.74 3.71
CA GLU A 78 7.27 12.76 4.06
C GLU A 78 6.65 13.91 4.87
N ALA A 79 5.48 14.42 4.50
CA ALA A 79 4.78 15.43 5.30
C ALA A 79 4.44 14.94 6.72
N LEU A 80 4.07 13.66 6.87
CA LEU A 80 3.85 13.05 8.18
C LEU A 80 5.16 12.94 8.98
N HIS A 81 6.28 12.62 8.33
CA HIS A 81 7.59 12.59 8.99
C HIS A 81 8.00 13.95 9.54
N GLU A 82 7.80 15.02 8.76
CA GLU A 82 8.10 16.39 9.19
C GLU A 82 7.17 16.84 10.32
N ARG A 83 5.89 16.51 10.22
CA ARG A 83 4.86 16.90 11.21
C ARG A 83 4.97 16.13 12.53
N PHE A 84 5.39 14.87 12.48
CA PHE A 84 5.48 13.96 13.63
C PHE A 84 6.86 13.31 13.73
N PRO A 85 7.93 14.09 13.97
CA PRO A 85 9.32 13.60 13.87
C PRO A 85 9.65 12.49 14.87
N ALA A 86 8.92 12.40 16.00
CA ALA A 86 9.09 11.35 17.00
C ALA A 86 8.29 10.06 16.72
N ALA A 87 7.43 10.04 15.71
CA ALA A 87 6.51 8.92 15.48
C ALA A 87 7.17 7.69 14.85
N GLY A 88 8.41 7.79 14.37
CA GLY A 88 9.08 6.65 13.75
C GLY A 88 8.60 6.33 12.33
N VAL A 89 8.16 7.34 11.57
CA VAL A 89 7.75 7.18 10.16
C VAL A 89 8.86 6.50 9.35
N TRP A 90 10.10 6.91 9.57
CA TRP A 90 11.30 6.31 9.01
C TRP A 90 12.23 5.78 10.11
N PRO A 91 13.14 4.85 9.80
CA PRO A 91 14.18 4.42 10.74
C PRO A 91 14.98 5.59 11.32
N SER A 92 15.33 5.51 12.61
CA SER A 92 16.11 6.56 13.28
C SER A 92 17.57 6.62 12.81
N ASP A 93 18.17 5.46 12.49
CA ASP A 93 19.52 5.40 11.93
C ASP A 93 19.56 6.04 10.54
N PRO A 94 20.49 6.96 10.25
CA PRO A 94 20.55 7.67 8.96
C PRO A 94 20.78 6.78 7.76
N GLN A 95 21.57 5.71 7.88
CA GLN A 95 21.86 4.80 6.77
C GLN A 95 20.67 3.88 6.50
N ALA A 96 20.06 3.33 7.55
CA ALA A 96 18.83 2.56 7.45
C ALA A 96 17.70 3.41 6.86
N ARG A 97 17.57 4.67 7.29
CA ARG A 97 16.57 5.61 6.74
C ARG A 97 16.80 5.90 5.26
N ALA A 98 18.03 6.13 4.85
CA ALA A 98 18.36 6.33 3.43
C ALA A 98 18.02 5.08 2.59
N ARG A 99 18.36 3.89 3.10
CA ARG A 99 18.03 2.62 2.45
C ARG A 99 16.52 2.38 2.39
N ALA A 100 15.79 2.67 3.47
CA ALA A 100 14.33 2.58 3.50
C ALA A 100 13.68 3.46 2.43
N ARG A 101 14.12 4.72 2.31
CA ARG A 101 13.65 5.62 1.25
C ARG A 101 13.98 5.09 -0.14
N SER A 102 15.17 4.51 -0.35
CA SER A 102 15.56 3.94 -1.65
C SER A 102 14.59 2.85 -2.09
N ILE A 103 14.31 1.84 -1.25
CA ILE A 103 13.40 0.76 -1.62
C ILE A 103 11.93 1.21 -1.70
N VAL A 104 11.55 2.23 -0.94
CA VAL A 104 10.23 2.86 -1.06
C VAL A 104 10.09 3.59 -2.39
N CYS A 105 11.10 4.32 -2.84
CA CYS A 105 11.10 4.93 -4.17
C CYS A 105 11.03 3.87 -5.29
N GLU A 106 11.72 2.73 -5.14
CA GLU A 106 11.64 1.63 -6.10
C GLU A 106 10.22 1.08 -6.22
N ILE A 107 9.52 0.79 -5.10
CA ILE A 107 8.14 0.29 -5.16
C ILE A 107 7.15 1.40 -5.56
N HIS A 108 7.46 2.65 -5.29
CA HIS A 108 6.63 3.78 -5.69
C HIS A 108 6.64 3.98 -7.22
N ALA A 109 7.81 4.06 -7.83
CA ALA A 109 7.97 4.34 -9.24
C ALA A 109 8.01 3.08 -10.13
N GLY A 110 8.47 1.96 -9.58
CA GLY A 110 8.76 0.73 -10.32
C GLY A 110 7.70 -0.36 -10.20
N PHE A 111 8.11 -1.58 -10.60
CA PHE A 111 7.32 -2.82 -10.52
C PHE A 111 5.95 -2.74 -11.21
N GLY A 112 5.91 -2.05 -12.35
CA GLY A 112 4.70 -1.84 -13.15
C GLY A 112 4.06 -3.14 -13.61
N ALA A 113 4.86 -4.14 -14.02
CA ALA A 113 4.36 -5.42 -14.47
C ALA A 113 3.61 -6.17 -13.35
N LEU A 114 4.18 -6.22 -12.13
CA LEU A 114 3.48 -6.82 -10.99
C LEU A 114 2.16 -6.10 -10.69
N ARG A 115 2.13 -4.77 -10.75
CA ARG A 115 0.90 -4.01 -10.47
C ARG A 115 -0.17 -4.22 -11.53
N SER A 116 0.22 -4.31 -12.81
CA SER A 116 -0.71 -4.45 -13.93
C SER A 116 -1.28 -5.86 -14.05
N HIS A 117 -0.44 -6.89 -13.89
CA HIS A 117 -0.86 -8.28 -14.03
C HIS A 117 -1.45 -8.89 -12.76
N CYS A 118 -1.09 -8.33 -11.60
CA CYS A 118 -1.58 -8.75 -10.29
C CYS A 118 -2.10 -7.53 -9.50
N PRO A 119 -3.18 -6.86 -9.92
CA PRO A 119 -3.75 -5.73 -9.18
C PRO A 119 -4.13 -6.16 -7.75
N MET A 120 -4.12 -5.22 -6.80
CA MET A 120 -4.50 -5.54 -5.43
C MET A 120 -6.00 -5.85 -5.36
N ASN A 121 -6.32 -7.01 -4.83
CA ASN A 121 -7.67 -7.45 -4.53
C ASN A 121 -7.61 -8.34 -3.28
N ILE A 122 -8.00 -7.79 -2.14
CA ILE A 122 -7.83 -8.47 -0.84
C ILE A 122 -8.82 -9.61 -0.67
N GLU A 123 -10.02 -9.47 -1.23
CA GLU A 123 -11.09 -10.45 -1.13
C GLU A 123 -10.83 -11.68 -2.02
N ALA A 124 -10.25 -11.48 -3.19
CA ALA A 124 -10.11 -12.54 -4.18
C ALA A 124 -9.03 -13.56 -3.83
N GLN A 125 -9.25 -14.80 -4.26
CA GLN A 125 -8.27 -15.87 -4.27
C GLN A 125 -8.10 -16.36 -5.70
N LEU A 126 -6.96 -16.04 -6.32
CA LEU A 126 -6.72 -16.21 -7.75
C LEU A 126 -5.42 -17.00 -8.03
N PRO A 127 -5.22 -18.19 -7.42
CA PRO A 127 -3.97 -18.93 -7.55
C PRO A 127 -3.71 -19.39 -8.99
N GLU A 128 -4.75 -19.73 -9.77
CA GLU A 128 -4.60 -20.15 -11.17
C GLU A 128 -4.17 -18.98 -12.07
N VAL A 129 -4.72 -17.77 -11.81
CA VAL A 129 -4.28 -16.54 -12.49
C VAL A 129 -2.81 -16.26 -12.14
N GLY A 130 -2.46 -16.36 -10.87
CA GLY A 130 -1.09 -16.15 -10.41
C GLY A 130 -0.09 -17.14 -11.06
N ALA A 131 -0.45 -18.41 -11.13
CA ALA A 131 0.39 -19.43 -11.79
C ALA A 131 0.60 -19.12 -13.28
N ARG A 132 -0.46 -18.74 -14.00
CA ARG A 132 -0.40 -18.34 -15.40
C ARG A 132 0.47 -17.09 -15.59
N VAL A 133 0.19 -16.02 -14.83
CA VAL A 133 0.94 -14.77 -14.88
C VAL A 133 2.43 -15.02 -14.60
N PHE A 134 2.74 -15.81 -13.58
CA PHE A 134 4.12 -16.13 -13.24
C PHE A 134 4.84 -16.92 -14.35
N ALA A 135 4.13 -17.82 -15.03
CA ALA A 135 4.68 -18.59 -16.15
C ALA A 135 4.93 -17.73 -17.40
N GLU A 136 3.94 -16.87 -17.75
CA GLU A 136 3.93 -16.14 -19.01
C GLU A 136 4.65 -14.79 -18.96
N GLN A 137 4.65 -14.10 -17.80
CA GLN A 137 5.14 -12.74 -17.67
C GLN A 137 6.55 -12.68 -17.04
N ALA A 138 7.57 -12.62 -17.88
CA ALA A 138 8.97 -12.56 -17.42
C ALA A 138 9.23 -11.35 -16.51
N GLU A 139 8.65 -10.19 -16.84
CA GLU A 139 8.80 -8.96 -16.06
C GLU A 139 8.20 -9.07 -14.65
N VAL A 140 7.12 -9.83 -14.47
CA VAL A 140 6.55 -10.09 -13.13
C VAL A 140 7.54 -10.89 -12.29
N ARG A 141 8.21 -11.92 -12.89
CA ARG A 141 9.25 -12.70 -12.21
C ARG A 141 10.44 -11.81 -11.80
N LEU A 142 10.90 -10.95 -12.70
CA LEU A 142 11.99 -10.00 -12.41
C LEU A 142 11.60 -9.00 -11.31
N ASN A 143 10.38 -8.48 -11.35
CA ASN A 143 9.87 -7.60 -10.32
C ASN A 143 9.85 -8.30 -8.95
N LEU A 144 9.31 -9.52 -8.89
CA LEU A 144 9.23 -10.29 -7.64
C LEU A 144 10.62 -10.62 -7.11
N GLN A 145 11.54 -11.08 -7.97
CA GLN A 145 12.93 -11.36 -7.61
C GLN A 145 13.64 -10.13 -6.99
N ARG A 146 13.43 -8.95 -7.59
CA ARG A 146 14.01 -7.70 -7.07
C ARG A 146 13.44 -7.33 -5.72
N ILE A 147 12.11 -7.46 -5.53
CA ILE A 147 11.42 -7.22 -4.28
C ILE A 147 11.95 -8.16 -3.19
N GLU A 148 12.03 -9.46 -3.45
CA GLU A 148 12.56 -10.45 -2.51
C GLU A 148 14.00 -10.18 -2.11
N ALA A 149 14.83 -9.77 -3.07
CA ALA A 149 16.23 -9.40 -2.79
C ALA A 149 16.30 -8.18 -1.85
N ALA A 150 15.46 -7.16 -2.07
CA ALA A 150 15.39 -5.99 -1.20
C ALA A 150 14.91 -6.35 0.22
N TRP A 151 13.90 -7.19 0.34
CA TRP A 151 13.40 -7.66 1.63
C TRP A 151 14.43 -8.50 2.37
N ALA A 152 15.05 -9.45 1.69
CA ALA A 152 16.08 -10.32 2.29
C ALA A 152 17.27 -9.50 2.82
N ASP A 153 17.72 -8.51 2.06
CA ASP A 153 18.81 -7.62 2.47
C ASP A 153 18.44 -6.77 3.70
N ALA A 154 17.28 -6.14 3.67
CA ALA A 154 16.78 -5.31 4.77
C ALA A 154 16.57 -6.14 6.05
N LEU A 155 15.89 -7.30 5.96
CA LEU A 155 15.63 -8.18 7.10
C LEU A 155 16.91 -8.76 7.69
N ARG A 156 17.89 -9.12 6.86
CA ARG A 156 19.19 -9.60 7.33
C ARG A 156 19.96 -8.51 8.09
N SER A 157 19.91 -7.29 7.58
CA SER A 157 20.62 -6.16 8.19
C SER A 157 20.00 -5.68 9.49
N SER A 158 18.67 -5.74 9.60
CA SER A 158 17.92 -5.26 10.77
C SER A 158 17.69 -6.32 11.84
N GLY A 159 17.80 -7.60 11.52
CA GLY A 159 17.38 -8.71 12.35
C GLY A 159 15.86 -8.98 12.36
N GLY A 160 15.07 -8.23 11.57
CA GLY A 160 13.62 -8.37 11.50
C GLY A 160 12.90 -7.93 12.80
N PRO A 161 11.59 -8.19 12.95
CA PRO A 161 10.69 -8.86 12.01
C PRO A 161 10.19 -7.96 10.87
N TYR A 162 10.32 -6.64 10.97
CA TYR A 162 10.05 -5.67 9.91
C TYR A 162 11.33 -5.35 9.13
N LEU A 163 11.20 -4.74 7.95
CA LEU A 163 12.32 -4.51 7.04
C LEU A 163 13.49 -3.74 7.69
N PHE A 164 13.19 -2.85 8.62
CA PHE A 164 14.19 -2.07 9.36
C PHE A 164 14.05 -2.22 10.87
N GLY A 165 13.66 -3.40 11.33
CA GLY A 165 13.53 -3.76 12.74
C GLY A 165 12.15 -3.39 13.31
N ALA A 166 11.81 -2.12 13.36
CA ALA A 166 10.49 -1.61 13.71
C ALA A 166 9.66 -1.32 12.47
N PHE A 167 8.32 -1.35 12.61
CA PHE A 167 7.41 -0.96 11.53
C PHE A 167 7.66 0.49 11.11
N SER A 168 7.71 0.72 9.81
CA SER A 168 7.99 2.02 9.22
C SER A 168 7.24 2.21 7.89
N ALA A 169 7.47 3.35 7.24
CA ALA A 169 6.96 3.61 5.90
C ALA A 169 7.36 2.52 4.89
N ALA A 170 8.52 1.88 5.06
CA ALA A 170 8.92 0.79 4.17
C ALA A 170 7.93 -0.37 4.22
N ASP A 171 7.54 -0.82 5.41
CA ASP A 171 6.59 -1.93 5.58
C ASP A 171 5.20 -1.54 5.08
N ALA A 172 4.77 -0.29 5.32
CA ALA A 172 3.51 0.23 4.83
C ALA A 172 3.44 0.26 3.30
N PHE A 173 4.55 0.61 2.62
CA PHE A 173 4.62 0.62 1.16
C PHE A 173 4.65 -0.78 0.54
N PHE A 174 5.22 -1.75 1.24
CA PHE A 174 5.23 -3.15 0.79
C PHE A 174 4.00 -3.95 1.24
N ALA A 175 3.16 -3.44 2.15
CA ALA A 175 1.93 -4.13 2.55
C ALA A 175 1.00 -4.48 1.36
N PRO A 176 0.76 -3.60 0.37
CA PRO A 176 0.01 -3.96 -0.84
C PRO A 176 0.66 -5.06 -1.67
N VAL A 177 1.99 -5.17 -1.68
CA VAL A 177 2.71 -6.26 -2.36
C VAL A 177 2.47 -7.57 -1.65
N CYS A 178 2.49 -7.57 -0.31
CA CYS A 178 2.13 -8.75 0.48
C CYS A 178 0.72 -9.24 0.14
N MET A 179 -0.25 -8.33 0.00
CA MET A 179 -1.62 -8.70 -0.40
C MET A 179 -1.65 -9.32 -1.80
N ARG A 180 -0.94 -8.74 -2.78
CA ARG A 180 -0.84 -9.31 -4.13
C ARG A 180 -0.27 -10.73 -4.12
N VAL A 181 0.83 -10.96 -3.38
CA VAL A 181 1.42 -12.30 -3.26
C VAL A 181 0.41 -13.30 -2.69
N LEU A 182 -0.37 -12.91 -1.70
CA LEU A 182 -1.40 -13.78 -1.10
C LEU A 182 -2.57 -14.05 -2.05
N THR A 183 -3.11 -13.00 -2.69
CA THR A 183 -4.25 -13.11 -3.62
C THR A 183 -3.94 -14.06 -4.79
N TYR A 184 -2.76 -13.91 -5.38
CA TYR A 184 -2.35 -14.66 -6.57
C TYR A 184 -1.51 -15.90 -6.25
N ALA A 185 -1.27 -16.21 -4.97
CA ALA A 185 -0.41 -17.31 -4.53
C ALA A 185 0.94 -17.32 -5.25
N LEU A 186 1.57 -16.15 -5.45
CA LEU A 186 2.82 -16.03 -6.16
C LEU A 186 3.93 -16.76 -5.40
N PRO A 187 4.83 -17.49 -6.09
CA PRO A 187 5.91 -18.22 -5.45
C PRO A 187 6.94 -17.25 -4.87
N VAL A 188 7.18 -17.37 -3.56
CA VAL A 188 8.18 -16.58 -2.83
C VAL A 188 8.99 -17.48 -1.90
N SER A 189 10.18 -17.01 -1.52
CA SER A 189 11.06 -17.68 -0.56
C SER A 189 10.42 -17.79 0.83
N ASP A 190 10.93 -18.70 1.65
CA ASP A 190 10.47 -18.84 3.06
C ASP A 190 10.72 -17.56 3.88
N THR A 191 11.78 -16.82 3.58
CA THR A 191 12.04 -15.54 4.23
C THR A 191 10.97 -14.53 3.90
N SER A 192 10.62 -14.38 2.62
CA SER A 192 9.53 -13.51 2.17
C SER A 192 8.19 -13.94 2.73
N ARG A 193 7.91 -15.26 2.80
CA ARG A 193 6.67 -15.80 3.37
C ARG A 193 6.53 -15.42 4.85
N ARG A 194 7.59 -15.59 5.66
CA ARG A 194 7.58 -15.18 7.07
C ARG A 194 7.35 -13.68 7.23
N TYR A 195 7.96 -12.85 6.40
CA TYR A 195 7.74 -11.42 6.41
C TYR A 195 6.28 -11.06 6.05
N ILE A 196 5.74 -11.64 4.97
CA ILE A 196 4.34 -11.45 4.55
C ILE A 196 3.38 -11.84 5.69
N ASP A 197 3.60 -12.99 6.33
CA ASP A 197 2.80 -13.45 7.45
C ASP A 197 2.87 -12.50 8.65
N HIS A 198 4.04 -11.89 8.89
CA HIS A 198 4.22 -10.91 9.94
C HIS A 198 3.48 -9.60 9.61
N VAL A 199 3.66 -9.08 8.41
CA VAL A 199 2.98 -7.86 7.93
C VAL A 199 1.46 -8.04 7.98
N LYS A 200 0.93 -9.17 7.50
CA LYS A 200 -0.51 -9.46 7.54
C LYS A 200 -1.09 -9.39 8.96
N ARG A 201 -0.30 -9.80 9.98
CA ARG A 201 -0.72 -9.78 11.39
C ARG A 201 -0.50 -8.44 12.10
N THR A 202 0.17 -7.49 11.46
CA THR A 202 0.31 -6.13 11.99
C THR A 202 -1.06 -5.52 12.22
N PRO A 203 -1.37 -4.97 13.41
CA PRO A 203 -2.73 -4.53 13.76
C PRO A 203 -3.39 -3.62 12.73
N ALA A 204 -2.67 -2.64 12.20
CA ALA A 204 -3.20 -1.74 11.17
C ALA A 204 -3.47 -2.45 9.83
N VAL A 205 -2.60 -3.40 9.43
CA VAL A 205 -2.80 -4.18 8.21
C VAL A 205 -3.99 -5.13 8.37
N ALA A 206 -4.09 -5.80 9.51
CA ALA A 206 -5.22 -6.67 9.82
C ALA A 206 -6.55 -5.89 9.84
N ALA A 207 -6.57 -4.69 10.41
CA ALA A 207 -7.74 -3.80 10.37
C ALA A 207 -8.12 -3.41 8.93
N TRP A 208 -7.14 -3.02 8.10
CA TRP A 208 -7.39 -2.73 6.68
C TRP A 208 -8.02 -3.92 5.95
N ILE A 209 -7.48 -5.14 6.16
CA ILE A 209 -8.00 -6.37 5.56
C ILE A 209 -9.43 -6.63 6.02
N THR A 210 -9.71 -6.49 7.32
CA THR A 210 -11.06 -6.67 7.87
C THR A 210 -12.06 -5.72 7.23
N ASP A 211 -11.70 -4.44 7.12
CA ASP A 211 -12.53 -3.42 6.50
C ASP A 211 -12.74 -3.68 5.00
N ALA A 212 -11.68 -4.10 4.28
CA ALA A 212 -11.75 -4.43 2.86
C ALA A 212 -12.73 -5.58 2.59
N LEU A 213 -12.69 -6.63 3.42
CA LEU A 213 -13.62 -7.76 3.31
C LEU A 213 -15.07 -7.37 3.65
N ALA A 214 -15.24 -6.42 4.58
CA ALA A 214 -16.55 -5.91 4.97
C ALA A 214 -17.19 -4.99 3.92
N GLU A 215 -16.40 -4.40 3.00
CA GLU A 215 -16.94 -3.55 1.93
C GLU A 215 -17.93 -4.28 1.04
N ALA A 216 -17.68 -5.55 0.76
CA ALA A 216 -18.56 -6.40 -0.06
C ALA A 216 -18.94 -5.73 -1.40
N ASP A 217 -18.03 -4.94 -1.98
CA ASP A 217 -18.23 -4.13 -3.18
C ASP A 217 -17.47 -4.72 -4.37
N PHE A 218 -18.01 -4.59 -5.56
CA PHE A 218 -17.41 -5.07 -6.80
C PHE A 218 -17.23 -3.89 -7.75
N ILE A 219 -15.98 -3.55 -8.06
CA ILE A 219 -15.61 -2.45 -8.98
C ILE A 219 -15.08 -3.11 -10.25
N VAL A 220 -15.91 -3.13 -11.28
CA VAL A 220 -15.63 -3.88 -12.53
C VAL A 220 -14.32 -3.46 -13.19
N GLU A 221 -13.95 -2.18 -13.10
CA GLU A 221 -12.72 -1.62 -13.66
C GLU A 221 -11.46 -2.11 -12.93
N ASP A 222 -11.60 -2.53 -11.68
CA ASP A 222 -10.51 -3.08 -10.86
C ASP A 222 -10.50 -4.62 -10.81
N GLU A 223 -11.39 -5.27 -11.57
CA GLU A 223 -11.58 -6.73 -11.59
C GLU A 223 -11.23 -7.40 -12.94
N PRO A 224 -9.97 -7.27 -13.42
CA PRO A 224 -9.60 -7.80 -14.74
C PRO A 224 -9.66 -9.34 -14.83
N HIS A 225 -9.77 -10.02 -13.69
CA HIS A 225 -9.75 -11.49 -13.61
C HIS A 225 -11.06 -12.11 -13.11
N ARG A 226 -12.05 -11.30 -12.74
CA ARG A 226 -13.38 -11.76 -12.30
C ARG A 226 -14.47 -11.01 -13.05
N GLN A 227 -15.61 -11.65 -13.28
CA GLN A 227 -16.79 -11.04 -13.89
C GLN A 227 -17.89 -10.74 -12.87
N GLN A 228 -17.79 -11.34 -11.70
CA GLN A 228 -18.69 -11.16 -10.56
C GLN A 228 -17.94 -11.43 -9.26
N ARG A 229 -18.54 -10.98 -8.17
CA ARG A 229 -18.04 -11.23 -6.82
C ARG A 229 -18.12 -12.69 -6.45
#